data_d0db8bef79f4c430d7da9a7045eb56f7
#
_entry.id   d0db8bef79f4c430d7da9a7045eb56f7
#
_cell.length_a   1.000
_cell.length_b   1.000
_cell.length_c   1.000
_cell.angle_alpha   90.00
_cell.angle_beta   90.00
_cell.angle_gamma   90.00
#
_symmetry.space_group_name_H-M   'P 1'
#
loop_
_entity.id
_entity.type
_entity.pdbx_description
1 polymer ?
#
loop_
_entity_poly.entity_id
_entity_poly.type
_entity_poly.pdbx_seq_one_letter_code
_entity_poly.pdbx_strand_id
1 'polypeptide(L)'
;MILSLLFSISLANPASTPLDSAAVAPSATTIASHKANSSAHTSQFDAAQRQLWQALSLWRLTHNAAGIAHDPLPLVARGESGFSFGKTHSNLRTSQQGTNQQLGAFYAEQQLPISSWLVAQGRFTYGLSRYDQRAWNDRSNATELSLLAASFSPYNKGEIVRGVSNSPTTIGINTTLFPQSPLNAGSEQLGRYDGQTVDTEFRLATRSSKSWNFGLGVKYAVNDLARLKDPRSRARSLHYRLAPAVVYAPRWGQIGATLWYERRKEKIDNVTSVQQDAQWNYYTLHGLEHLSGGAGSYQGFMRQWVEHAGGGEINIGREFQKAAILFSVRFQRSHEEAVGNNRYTPSEFEGQNLQISEFWKLRLGNWWLVDQNEVLWQRGYTNEHTQSLTLTTDPQTKIVSRYYETLLSLQKRFQNSRFAAFTHFRALHTTSPWEETSLTHQRLDGFYGWSLGYENFEQRYLLSASSRETQRLLITLEGGKLLTKGWWTSAEVSASFALRHQLHLAHPTSPLSPLWEAQQNIDARHIGRAALSARYDFPWQVRQQSVRLFARVTGEYATAFGTSLHGTSVSFTLGLLH
;
A
#
# COMPACT_ATOMS: atom_id res chain seq x y z
N MET A 1 -20.47 -13.92 0.38
CA MET A 1 -20.29 -14.80 -0.78
C MET A 1 -18.82 -15.03 -1.15
N ILE A 2 -17.97 -14.02 -1.31
CA ILE A 2 -16.52 -14.19 -1.62
C ILE A 2 -15.76 -14.78 -0.42
N LEU A 3 -16.06 -14.38 0.81
CA LEU A 3 -15.44 -14.93 2.02
C LEU A 3 -15.80 -16.41 2.24
N SER A 4 -17.05 -16.81 1.95
CA SER A 4 -17.45 -18.21 2.02
C SER A 4 -16.78 -19.07 0.94
N LEU A 5 -16.46 -18.51 -0.23
CA LEU A 5 -15.69 -19.21 -1.25
C LEU A 5 -14.23 -19.44 -0.85
N LEU A 6 -13.59 -18.46 -0.22
CA LEU A 6 -12.20 -18.58 0.27
C LEU A 6 -12.09 -19.59 1.43
N PHE A 7 -13.07 -19.63 2.33
CA PHE A 7 -13.13 -20.62 3.40
C PHE A 7 -13.60 -22.00 2.95
N SER A 8 -14.50 -22.07 1.95
CA SER A 8 -15.02 -23.35 1.43
C SER A 8 -13.98 -24.13 0.62
N ILE A 9 -13.07 -23.45 -0.06
CA ILE A 9 -11.97 -24.11 -0.81
C ILE A 9 -10.95 -24.76 0.14
N SER A 10 -10.81 -24.26 1.36
CA SER A 10 -9.90 -24.83 2.37
C SER A 10 -10.45 -26.13 3.03
N LEU A 11 -11.73 -26.42 2.90
CA LEU A 11 -12.41 -27.53 3.57
C LEU A 11 -12.87 -28.68 2.63
N ALA A 12 -12.77 -28.49 1.31
CA ALA A 12 -13.15 -29.52 0.36
C ALA A 12 -12.00 -30.49 0.08
N ASN A 13 -11.87 -31.50 0.92
CA ASN A 13 -11.23 -32.77 0.51
C ASN A 13 -12.17 -33.41 -0.54
N PRO A 14 -11.69 -33.84 -1.71
CA PRO A 14 -12.51 -34.63 -2.62
C PRO A 14 -12.76 -36.00 -1.98
N ALA A 15 -13.96 -36.17 -1.46
CA ALA A 15 -14.47 -37.50 -1.13
C ALA A 15 -14.60 -38.28 -2.43
N SER A 16 -13.87 -39.38 -2.52
CA SER A 16 -13.99 -40.41 -3.54
C SER A 16 -15.40 -40.99 -3.55
N THR A 17 -16.16 -40.74 -4.60
CA THR A 17 -17.34 -41.56 -4.93
C THR A 17 -16.91 -42.86 -5.60
N PRO A 18 -17.44 -44.02 -5.20
CA PRO A 18 -17.15 -45.27 -5.88
C PRO A 18 -17.98 -45.38 -7.15
N LEU A 19 -17.34 -45.56 -8.28
CA LEU A 19 -17.98 -46.05 -9.51
C LEU A 19 -17.70 -47.55 -9.61
N ASP A 20 -18.74 -48.34 -9.39
CA ASP A 20 -18.81 -49.75 -9.77
C ASP A 20 -18.72 -49.91 -11.28
N SER A 21 -17.79 -50.71 -11.75
CA SER A 21 -17.97 -51.65 -12.86
C SER A 21 -16.78 -52.57 -13.04
N ALA A 22 -17.09 -53.79 -12.97
CA ALA A 22 -16.56 -55.07 -13.45
C ALA A 22 -15.19 -55.18 -14.14
N ALA A 23 -14.40 -56.09 -13.55
CA ALA A 23 -13.59 -57.14 -14.13
C ALA A 23 -12.62 -56.85 -15.28
N VAL A 24 -11.32 -56.97 -14.98
CA VAL A 24 -10.41 -57.93 -15.59
C VAL A 24 -9.14 -57.96 -14.70
N ALA A 25 -8.78 -59.12 -14.18
CA ALA A 25 -7.50 -59.36 -13.53
C ALA A 25 -6.37 -59.54 -14.55
N PRO A 26 -5.16 -59.01 -14.28
CA PRO A 26 -3.98 -59.90 -14.30
C PRO A 26 -3.03 -59.72 -13.09
N SER A 27 -2.57 -60.89 -12.68
CA SER A 27 -1.33 -61.26 -12.03
C SER A 27 -0.68 -60.31 -11.02
N ALA A 28 -0.64 -60.81 -9.80
CA ALA A 28 0.19 -60.37 -8.69
C ALA A 28 1.65 -60.19 -9.08
N THR A 29 2.11 -58.94 -9.10
CA THR A 29 3.54 -58.62 -8.91
C THR A 29 3.63 -57.91 -7.56
N THR A 30 4.34 -58.55 -6.65
CA THR A 30 4.64 -58.13 -5.29
C THR A 30 5.28 -56.75 -5.32
N ILE A 31 4.51 -55.70 -5.21
CA ILE A 31 5.03 -54.36 -4.88
C ILE A 31 5.19 -54.40 -3.36
N ALA A 32 6.45 -54.56 -2.93
CA ALA A 32 6.84 -54.30 -1.56
C ALA A 32 6.26 -52.96 -1.13
N SER A 33 5.31 -53.01 -0.20
CA SER A 33 4.84 -51.82 0.51
C SER A 33 6.01 -51.27 1.33
N HIS A 34 6.83 -50.43 0.74
CA HIS A 34 7.50 -49.40 1.50
C HIS A 34 6.38 -48.57 2.13
N LYS A 35 5.93 -49.02 3.30
CA LYS A 35 5.47 -48.10 4.33
C LYS A 35 6.67 -47.16 4.57
N ALA A 36 6.77 -46.15 3.69
CA ALA A 36 7.48 -44.96 4.04
C ALA A 36 6.83 -44.53 5.36
N ASN A 37 7.51 -44.73 6.47
CA ASN A 37 7.35 -43.94 7.66
C ASN A 37 7.63 -42.49 7.26
N SER A 38 6.72 -41.91 6.51
CA SER A 38 6.56 -40.48 6.46
C SER A 38 5.94 -40.05 7.81
N SER A 39 6.72 -40.18 8.89
CA SER A 39 6.76 -39.13 9.86
C SER A 39 7.23 -37.91 9.06
N ALA A 40 6.36 -37.45 8.14
CA ALA A 40 6.43 -36.15 7.55
C ALA A 40 6.48 -35.23 8.77
N HIS A 41 7.69 -34.85 9.17
CA HIS A 41 7.90 -33.55 9.79
C HIS A 41 7.33 -32.57 8.78
N THR A 42 6.01 -32.37 8.84
CA THR A 42 5.37 -31.18 8.27
C THR A 42 6.13 -30.06 8.91
N SER A 43 7.11 -29.54 8.16
CA SER A 43 7.97 -28.45 8.62
C SER A 43 7.02 -27.35 8.98
N GLN A 44 6.87 -27.13 10.29
CA GLN A 44 5.89 -26.20 10.82
C GLN A 44 6.27 -24.83 10.31
N PHE A 45 5.50 -24.30 9.35
CA PHE A 45 5.71 -23.00 8.80
C PHE A 45 5.53 -21.97 9.90
N ASP A 46 6.60 -21.31 10.31
CA ASP A 46 6.59 -20.30 11.36
C ASP A 46 6.90 -18.90 10.81
N ALA A 47 6.80 -17.90 11.69
CA ALA A 47 7.09 -16.53 11.34
C ALA A 47 8.48 -16.33 10.74
N ALA A 48 9.48 -17.06 11.26
CA ALA A 48 10.86 -16.96 10.81
C ALA A 48 11.02 -17.49 9.37
N GLN A 49 10.41 -18.64 9.06
CA GLN A 49 10.39 -19.17 7.69
C GLN A 49 9.66 -18.24 6.74
N ARG A 50 8.55 -17.66 7.19
CA ARG A 50 7.78 -16.73 6.36
C ARG A 50 8.56 -15.44 6.07
N GLN A 51 9.24 -14.87 7.06
CA GLN A 51 10.08 -13.69 6.84
C GLN A 51 11.24 -13.97 5.88
N LEU A 52 11.89 -15.12 6.02
CA LEU A 52 12.95 -15.53 5.10
C LEU A 52 12.42 -15.66 3.68
N TRP A 53 11.31 -16.36 3.50
CA TRP A 53 10.69 -16.52 2.20
C TRP A 53 10.30 -15.17 1.55
N GLN A 54 9.67 -14.28 2.31
CA GLN A 54 9.30 -12.97 1.79
C GLN A 54 10.50 -12.15 1.33
N ALA A 55 11.59 -12.20 2.09
CA ALA A 55 12.82 -11.51 1.73
C ALA A 55 13.50 -12.11 0.50
N LEU A 56 13.34 -13.41 0.25
CA LEU A 56 13.98 -14.10 -0.88
C LEU A 56 13.12 -14.17 -2.15
N SER A 57 11.83 -13.83 -2.07
CA SER A 57 10.88 -13.84 -3.19
C SER A 57 10.95 -12.55 -4.01
N LEU A 58 11.88 -12.45 -4.94
CA LEU A 58 12.10 -11.22 -5.72
C LEU A 58 10.89 -10.80 -6.55
N TRP A 59 10.15 -11.73 -7.16
CA TRP A 59 8.98 -11.44 -7.97
C TRP A 59 7.80 -10.86 -7.19
N ARG A 60 7.75 -11.06 -5.87
CA ARG A 60 6.73 -10.41 -5.02
C ARG A 60 6.88 -8.90 -4.97
N LEU A 61 8.08 -8.39 -5.22
CA LEU A 61 8.37 -6.95 -5.25
C LEU A 61 7.90 -6.27 -6.54
N THR A 62 7.46 -7.05 -7.54
CA THR A 62 6.95 -6.57 -8.82
C THR A 62 5.42 -6.56 -8.87
N HIS A 63 4.85 -5.87 -9.86
CA HIS A 63 3.42 -5.97 -10.19
C HIS A 63 3.10 -7.18 -11.09
N ASN A 64 4.11 -7.92 -11.51
CA ASN A 64 3.95 -9.05 -12.41
C ASN A 64 3.32 -10.26 -11.70
N ALA A 65 2.03 -10.48 -11.93
CA ALA A 65 1.32 -11.61 -11.33
C ALA A 65 1.85 -12.96 -11.80
N ALA A 66 2.35 -13.09 -13.04
CA ALA A 66 2.94 -14.33 -13.55
C ALA A 66 4.21 -14.72 -12.81
N GLY A 67 4.90 -13.74 -12.19
CA GLY A 67 6.12 -13.97 -11.40
C GLY A 67 5.92 -14.84 -10.16
N ILE A 68 4.70 -14.93 -9.60
CA ILE A 68 4.43 -15.80 -8.44
C ILE A 68 4.64 -17.30 -8.77
N ALA A 69 4.61 -17.69 -10.04
CA ALA A 69 4.93 -19.04 -10.49
C ALA A 69 6.40 -19.41 -10.30
N HIS A 70 7.28 -18.40 -10.20
CA HIS A 70 8.73 -18.54 -9.96
C HIS A 70 9.12 -18.35 -8.50
N ASP A 71 8.15 -18.36 -7.59
CA ASP A 71 8.42 -18.31 -6.16
C ASP A 71 9.25 -19.53 -5.75
N PRO A 72 10.37 -19.34 -5.01
CA PRO A 72 11.26 -20.44 -4.62
C PRO A 72 10.63 -21.46 -3.67
N LEU A 73 9.41 -21.22 -3.20
CA LEU A 73 8.76 -22.13 -2.27
C LEU A 73 7.90 -23.20 -2.95
N PRO A 74 7.92 -24.40 -2.37
CA PRO A 74 7.11 -25.49 -2.89
C PRO A 74 5.60 -25.25 -2.72
N LEU A 75 4.84 -26.05 -3.44
CA LEU A 75 3.38 -26.12 -3.59
C LEU A 75 2.59 -26.36 -2.27
N VAL A 76 2.96 -25.71 -1.18
CA VAL A 76 2.22 -25.83 0.08
C VAL A 76 1.34 -24.62 0.25
N ALA A 77 0.06 -24.85 0.54
CA ALA A 77 -0.87 -23.80 0.92
C ALA A 77 -0.36 -23.09 2.17
N ARG A 78 -0.30 -21.75 2.12
CA ARG A 78 0.23 -20.95 3.22
C ARG A 78 -0.59 -19.68 3.37
N GLY A 79 -0.91 -19.37 4.59
CA GLY A 79 -1.66 -18.18 4.88
C GLY A 79 -1.38 -17.59 6.25
N GLU A 80 -1.72 -16.33 6.38
CA GLU A 80 -1.82 -15.64 7.65
C GLU A 80 -3.07 -14.81 7.67
N SER A 81 -3.75 -14.83 8.81
CA SER A 81 -4.85 -13.93 9.08
C SER A 81 -4.75 -13.40 10.50
N GLY A 82 -5.29 -12.21 10.73
CA GLY A 82 -5.23 -11.63 12.06
C GLY A 82 -6.05 -10.37 12.23
N PHE A 83 -6.23 -10.01 13.50
CA PHE A 83 -6.82 -8.75 13.93
C PHE A 83 -5.72 -7.87 14.52
N SER A 84 -5.68 -6.62 14.09
CA SER A 84 -4.74 -5.62 14.58
C SER A 84 -5.48 -4.41 15.12
N PHE A 85 -4.99 -3.88 16.22
CA PHE A 85 -5.44 -2.61 16.79
C PHE A 85 -4.24 -1.72 17.02
N GLY A 86 -4.38 -0.43 16.70
CA GLY A 86 -3.32 0.54 16.91
C GLY A 86 -3.88 1.89 17.31
N LYS A 87 -3.09 2.62 18.10
CA LYS A 87 -3.35 4.01 18.47
C LYS A 87 -2.07 4.81 18.26
N THR A 88 -2.23 5.96 17.62
CA THR A 88 -1.16 6.90 17.36
C THR A 88 -1.56 8.27 17.88
N HIS A 89 -0.61 8.94 18.53
CA HIS A 89 -0.67 10.36 18.86
C HIS A 89 0.58 11.03 18.29
N SER A 90 0.43 12.12 17.53
CA SER A 90 1.57 12.81 16.94
C SER A 90 1.27 14.28 16.68
N ASN A 91 2.10 15.15 17.20
CA ASN A 91 2.14 16.57 16.83
C ASN A 91 3.20 16.87 15.74
N LEU A 92 3.87 15.83 15.22
CA LEU A 92 4.68 15.87 14.00
C LEU A 92 3.83 15.73 12.72
N ARG A 93 2.52 15.92 12.83
CA ARG A 93 1.56 15.87 11.73
C ARG A 93 0.80 17.18 11.63
N THR A 94 0.43 17.52 10.41
CA THR A 94 -0.47 18.65 10.18
C THR A 94 -1.92 18.28 10.47
N SER A 95 -2.79 19.31 10.54
CA SER A 95 -4.23 19.11 10.70
C SER A 95 -4.85 18.32 9.55
N GLN A 96 -4.29 18.33 8.34
CA GLN A 96 -4.79 17.47 7.24
C GLN A 96 -4.71 15.97 7.54
N GLN A 97 -3.79 15.55 8.38
CA GLN A 97 -3.58 14.14 8.75
C GLN A 97 -4.27 13.76 10.06
N GLY A 98 -4.58 14.77 10.90
CA GLY A 98 -5.08 14.56 12.26
C GLY A 98 -3.95 14.20 13.24
N THR A 99 -4.08 14.64 14.49
CA THR A 99 -3.06 14.38 15.54
C THR A 99 -3.25 13.05 16.25
N ASN A 100 -4.49 12.60 16.38
CA ASN A 100 -4.84 11.31 16.98
C ASN A 100 -5.44 10.39 15.94
N GLN A 101 -4.97 9.15 15.93
CA GLN A 101 -5.46 8.14 15.05
C GLN A 101 -5.66 6.83 15.80
N GLN A 102 -6.78 6.17 15.54
CA GLN A 102 -7.04 4.81 16.01
C GLN A 102 -7.38 3.96 14.81
N LEU A 103 -6.88 2.75 14.78
CA LEU A 103 -7.09 1.83 13.68
C LEU A 103 -7.36 0.43 14.23
N GLY A 104 -8.39 -0.21 13.70
CA GLY A 104 -8.65 -1.64 13.84
C GLY A 104 -8.66 -2.28 12.46
N ALA A 105 -8.01 -3.40 12.28
CA ALA A 105 -8.01 -4.08 11.00
C ALA A 105 -8.07 -5.60 11.17
N PHE A 106 -8.86 -6.25 10.33
CA PHE A 106 -8.74 -7.65 10.01
C PHE A 106 -8.00 -7.79 8.69
N TYR A 107 -7.03 -8.69 8.62
CA TYR A 107 -6.35 -9.01 7.38
C TYR A 107 -6.23 -10.52 7.20
N ALA A 108 -6.18 -10.95 5.95
CA ALA A 108 -5.89 -12.32 5.56
C ALA A 108 -5.07 -12.30 4.28
N GLU A 109 -3.99 -13.06 4.24
CA GLU A 109 -3.17 -13.30 3.05
C GLU A 109 -2.97 -14.79 2.88
N GLN A 110 -3.15 -15.30 1.67
CA GLN A 110 -2.99 -16.71 1.38
C GLN A 110 -2.39 -16.91 -0.01
N GLN A 111 -1.49 -17.89 -0.12
CA GLN A 111 -1.01 -18.41 -1.39
C GLN A 111 -1.38 -19.88 -1.48
N LEU A 112 -2.02 -20.27 -2.58
CA LEU A 112 -2.57 -21.60 -2.80
C LEU A 112 -2.12 -22.14 -4.16
N PRO A 113 -1.55 -23.33 -4.24
CA PRO A 113 -1.56 -24.10 -5.48
C PRO A 113 -2.99 -24.61 -5.71
N ILE A 114 -3.68 -24.06 -6.71
CA ILE A 114 -5.03 -24.51 -7.08
C ILE A 114 -4.94 -25.85 -7.81
N SER A 115 -3.90 -26.01 -8.63
CA SER A 115 -3.60 -27.24 -9.35
C SER A 115 -2.09 -27.35 -9.62
N SER A 116 -1.63 -28.41 -10.25
CA SER A 116 -0.24 -28.57 -10.66
C SER A 116 0.26 -27.46 -11.61
N TRP A 117 -0.67 -26.84 -12.34
CA TRP A 117 -0.37 -25.81 -13.35
C TRP A 117 -0.87 -24.40 -12.98
N LEU A 118 -1.53 -24.21 -11.83
CA LEU A 118 -2.15 -22.94 -11.45
C LEU A 118 -1.88 -22.59 -10.00
N VAL A 119 -1.38 -21.39 -9.75
CA VAL A 119 -1.11 -20.82 -8.42
C VAL A 119 -1.93 -19.55 -8.24
N ALA A 120 -2.53 -19.39 -7.07
CA ALA A 120 -3.21 -18.17 -6.69
C ALA A 120 -2.60 -17.56 -5.43
N GLN A 121 -2.60 -16.24 -5.35
CA GLN A 121 -2.31 -15.48 -4.16
C GLN A 121 -3.44 -14.48 -3.93
N GLY A 122 -3.96 -14.43 -2.71
CA GLY A 122 -5.01 -13.49 -2.32
C GLY A 122 -4.63 -12.73 -1.07
N ARG A 123 -5.00 -11.45 -1.02
CA ARG A 123 -4.93 -10.59 0.16
C ARG A 123 -6.27 -9.90 0.36
N PHE A 124 -6.74 -9.88 1.58
CA PHE A 124 -7.93 -9.17 2.01
C PHE A 124 -7.62 -8.36 3.26
N THR A 125 -8.08 -7.13 3.30
CA THR A 125 -8.02 -6.29 4.50
C THR A 125 -9.34 -5.56 4.68
N TYR A 126 -9.88 -5.62 5.90
CA TYR A 126 -10.98 -4.78 6.35
C TYR A 126 -10.47 -3.90 7.48
N GLY A 127 -10.60 -2.59 7.34
CA GLY A 127 -10.10 -1.62 8.30
C GLY A 127 -11.18 -0.68 8.80
N LEU A 128 -11.10 -0.36 10.09
CA LEU A 128 -11.85 0.71 10.76
C LEU A 128 -10.86 1.75 11.23
N SER A 129 -11.10 3.01 10.94
CA SER A 129 -10.21 4.09 11.32
C SER A 129 -10.96 5.24 11.98
N ARG A 130 -10.30 5.91 12.91
CA ARG A 130 -10.76 7.15 13.51
C ARG A 130 -9.62 8.16 13.52
N TYR A 131 -9.93 9.38 13.07
CA TYR A 131 -8.99 10.50 13.07
C TYR A 131 -9.60 11.64 13.86
N ASP A 132 -8.90 12.12 14.88
CA ASP A 132 -9.29 13.30 15.64
C ASP A 132 -8.40 14.49 15.27
N GLN A 133 -8.96 15.70 15.38
CA GLN A 133 -8.31 16.97 15.06
C GLN A 133 -7.81 17.04 13.60
N ARG A 134 -8.58 16.49 12.69
CA ARG A 134 -8.35 16.57 11.25
C ARG A 134 -9.15 17.72 10.63
N ALA A 135 -8.55 18.42 9.68
CA ALA A 135 -9.17 19.51 8.93
C ALA A 135 -8.60 19.58 7.51
N TRP A 136 -9.17 20.40 6.64
CA TRP A 136 -8.70 20.68 5.28
C TRP A 136 -8.66 19.50 4.31
N ASN A 137 -9.03 18.32 4.74
CA ASN A 137 -8.98 17.12 3.90
C ASN A 137 -10.14 16.19 4.23
N ASP A 138 -11.23 16.33 3.49
CA ASP A 138 -12.40 15.46 3.58
C ASP A 138 -12.33 14.27 2.61
N ARG A 139 -11.33 14.20 1.73
CA ARG A 139 -11.11 13.02 0.88
C ARG A 139 -10.71 11.82 1.72
N SER A 140 -11.20 10.64 1.32
CA SER A 140 -10.88 9.37 1.99
C SER A 140 -9.47 8.90 1.71
N ASN A 141 -8.87 9.39 0.63
CA ASN A 141 -7.53 9.03 0.18
C ASN A 141 -7.29 7.51 0.29
N ALA A 142 -7.96 6.74 -0.56
CA ALA A 142 -8.01 5.27 -0.53
C ALA A 142 -6.63 4.61 -0.33
N THR A 143 -5.58 5.26 -0.82
CA THR A 143 -4.20 4.79 -0.68
C THR A 143 -3.69 4.93 0.76
N GLU A 144 -4.07 6.00 1.46
CA GLU A 144 -3.63 6.25 2.84
C GLU A 144 -4.26 5.24 3.82
N LEU A 145 -5.55 4.96 3.66
CA LEU A 145 -6.26 3.99 4.49
C LEU A 145 -5.83 2.54 4.21
N SER A 146 -5.58 2.19 2.97
CA SER A 146 -5.06 0.86 2.61
C SER A 146 -3.61 0.67 3.07
N LEU A 147 -2.79 1.71 3.00
CA LEU A 147 -1.43 1.70 3.55
C LEU A 147 -1.43 1.58 5.07
N LEU A 148 -2.37 2.24 5.75
CA LEU A 148 -2.53 2.12 7.19
C LEU A 148 -3.00 0.73 7.61
N ALA A 149 -3.99 0.16 6.92
CA ALA A 149 -4.42 -1.22 7.13
C ALA A 149 -3.30 -2.22 6.82
N ALA A 150 -2.51 -1.95 5.80
CA ALA A 150 -1.33 -2.74 5.42
C ALA A 150 -0.15 -2.58 6.40
N SER A 151 -0.03 -1.45 7.10
CA SER A 151 1.03 -1.24 8.10
C SER A 151 0.87 -2.12 9.33
N PHE A 152 -0.33 -2.64 9.58
CA PHE A 152 -0.57 -3.63 10.61
C PHE A 152 -0.30 -5.06 10.15
N SER A 153 -0.23 -5.31 8.84
CA SER A 153 0.26 -6.60 8.33
C SER A 153 1.77 -6.70 8.58
N PRO A 154 2.23 -7.73 9.31
CA PRO A 154 3.66 -7.92 9.56
C PRO A 154 4.50 -8.07 8.29
N TYR A 155 3.85 -8.15 7.15
CA TYR A 155 4.39 -8.68 5.89
C TYR A 155 4.54 -7.67 4.78
N ASN A 156 4.03 -6.47 4.95
CA ASN A 156 4.33 -5.36 4.02
C ASN A 156 5.76 -4.81 4.17
N LYS A 157 6.58 -5.44 5.02
CA LYS A 157 8.01 -5.11 5.07
C LYS A 157 8.78 -5.45 3.79
N GLY A 158 8.26 -6.29 2.89
CA GLY A 158 8.78 -6.44 1.52
C GLY A 158 8.39 -5.29 0.58
N GLU A 159 7.35 -4.52 0.91
CA GLU A 159 7.04 -3.23 0.28
C GLU A 159 7.72 -2.04 1.01
N ILE A 160 8.54 -2.30 2.02
CA ILE A 160 9.29 -1.31 2.80
C ILE A 160 10.26 -0.50 1.93
N VAL A 161 10.65 -1.04 0.81
CA VAL A 161 11.51 -0.30 -0.11
C VAL A 161 10.78 0.79 -0.88
N ARG A 162 9.50 0.92 -0.72
CA ARG A 162 8.82 2.12 -1.20
C ARG A 162 9.04 3.31 -0.25
N GLY A 163 10.30 3.40 0.24
CA GLY A 163 10.90 4.56 0.86
C GLY A 163 10.01 5.21 1.89
N VAL A 164 9.96 4.68 3.04
CA VAL A 164 9.46 5.15 4.31
C VAL A 164 8.57 4.10 4.95
N SER A 165 9.00 3.65 6.07
CA SER A 165 8.30 2.83 7.03
C SER A 165 6.77 2.92 6.92
N ASN A 166 6.11 1.80 6.64
CA ASN A 166 4.65 1.65 6.68
C ASN A 166 4.07 1.73 8.11
N SER A 167 4.78 2.38 9.02
CA SER A 167 4.26 2.68 10.33
C SER A 167 3.24 3.82 10.25
N PRO A 168 2.13 3.74 10.99
CA PRO A 168 1.16 4.82 11.08
C PRO A 168 1.75 6.13 11.63
N THR A 169 2.95 6.08 12.17
CA THR A 169 3.75 7.22 12.62
C THR A 169 4.72 7.73 11.57
N THR A 170 4.64 7.29 10.30
CA THR A 170 5.48 7.83 9.26
C THR A 170 5.27 9.31 9.12
N ILE A 171 6.11 10.01 9.80
CA ILE A 171 6.06 11.42 10.05
C ILE A 171 6.68 12.11 8.84
N GLY A 172 5.85 12.86 8.15
CA GLY A 172 6.30 13.90 7.23
C GLY A 172 6.68 13.48 5.81
N ILE A 173 6.67 12.19 5.47
CA ILE A 173 6.91 11.80 4.09
C ILE A 173 5.65 11.12 3.55
N ASN A 174 4.95 11.84 2.71
CA ASN A 174 3.79 11.34 1.99
C ASN A 174 4.26 10.33 0.93
N THR A 175 4.33 9.07 1.32
CA THR A 175 4.86 7.96 0.49
C THR A 175 3.84 7.42 -0.49
N THR A 176 2.94 8.22 -0.95
CA THR A 176 2.06 7.82 -2.04
C THR A 176 2.89 7.64 -3.31
N LEU A 177 2.79 6.47 -3.89
CA LEU A 177 3.49 6.02 -5.09
C LEU A 177 3.16 6.81 -6.35
N PHE A 178 2.24 7.77 -6.26
CA PHE A 178 1.77 8.54 -7.38
C PHE A 178 1.88 10.03 -7.05
N PRO A 179 2.11 10.88 -8.05
CA PRO A 179 1.94 12.31 -7.84
C PRO A 179 0.54 12.50 -7.29
N GLN A 180 0.45 12.96 -6.05
CA GLN A 180 -0.85 13.23 -5.45
C GLN A 180 -1.44 14.44 -6.14
N SER A 181 -2.65 14.26 -6.61
CA SER A 181 -3.47 15.38 -7.01
C SER A 181 -3.61 16.37 -5.84
N PRO A 182 -3.31 17.64 -6.03
CA PRO A 182 -3.53 18.67 -5.02
C PRO A 182 -5.02 18.98 -4.84
N LEU A 183 -5.86 18.47 -5.75
CA LEU A 183 -7.29 18.71 -5.76
C LEU A 183 -7.94 18.03 -4.56
N ASN A 184 -8.52 18.82 -3.68
CA ASN A 184 -9.13 18.36 -2.44
C ASN A 184 -10.37 19.21 -2.10
N ALA A 185 -11.07 18.85 -1.04
CA ALA A 185 -12.13 19.67 -0.45
C ALA A 185 -12.12 19.50 1.06
N GLY A 186 -12.54 20.53 1.79
CA GLY A 186 -12.62 20.50 3.23
C GLY A 186 -12.86 21.86 3.87
N SER A 187 -12.90 21.88 5.18
CA SER A 187 -13.06 23.06 6.03
C SER A 187 -11.87 23.20 6.97
N GLU A 188 -11.58 24.44 7.39
CA GLU A 188 -10.60 24.75 8.43
C GLU A 188 -10.95 24.17 9.79
N GLN A 189 -12.21 23.85 10.02
CA GLN A 189 -12.70 23.37 11.30
C GLN A 189 -12.11 22.00 11.64
N LEU A 190 -11.54 21.87 12.84
CA LEU A 190 -11.05 20.61 13.34
C LEU A 190 -12.21 19.63 13.59
N GLY A 191 -12.18 18.50 12.93
CA GLY A 191 -13.21 17.46 12.99
C GLY A 191 -12.70 16.13 13.51
N ARG A 192 -13.64 15.25 13.82
CA ARG A 192 -13.43 13.82 13.99
C ARG A 192 -13.96 13.09 12.77
N TYR A 193 -13.20 12.10 12.30
CA TYR A 193 -13.57 11.31 11.13
C TYR A 193 -13.55 9.84 11.50
N ASP A 194 -14.60 9.13 11.14
CA ASP A 194 -14.67 7.68 11.23
C ASP A 194 -14.65 7.09 9.80
N GLY A 195 -13.79 6.10 9.57
CA GLY A 195 -13.59 5.51 8.26
C GLY A 195 -13.70 4.00 8.26
N GLN A 196 -14.11 3.46 7.13
CA GLN A 196 -14.13 2.02 6.84
C GLN A 196 -13.44 1.78 5.51
N THR A 197 -12.65 0.71 5.46
CA THR A 197 -11.90 0.33 4.25
C THR A 197 -12.04 -1.16 4.01
N VAL A 198 -12.28 -1.53 2.75
CA VAL A 198 -12.09 -2.89 2.24
C VAL A 198 -11.02 -2.80 1.16
N ASP A 199 -9.95 -3.57 1.28
CA ASP A 199 -8.91 -3.72 0.25
C ASP A 199 -8.71 -5.20 -0.05
N THR A 200 -8.80 -5.55 -1.32
CA THR A 200 -8.63 -6.93 -1.81
C THR A 200 -7.67 -6.92 -2.98
N GLU A 201 -6.69 -7.79 -2.93
CA GLU A 201 -5.79 -8.05 -4.06
C GLU A 201 -5.78 -9.55 -4.35
N PHE A 202 -5.87 -9.89 -5.60
CA PHE A 202 -5.81 -11.25 -6.08
C PHE A 202 -4.83 -11.35 -7.25
N ARG A 203 -3.97 -12.37 -7.22
CA ARG A 203 -3.03 -12.69 -8.28
C ARG A 203 -3.20 -14.15 -8.66
N LEU A 204 -3.25 -14.41 -9.94
CA LEU A 204 -3.34 -15.75 -10.52
C LEU A 204 -2.19 -15.92 -11.49
N ALA A 205 -1.52 -17.07 -11.46
CA ALA A 205 -0.45 -17.38 -12.41
C ALA A 205 -0.52 -18.83 -12.86
N THR A 206 -0.30 -19.03 -14.16
CA THR A 206 -0.07 -20.39 -14.69
C THR A 206 1.34 -20.83 -14.32
N ARG A 207 1.47 -22.11 -13.95
CA ARG A 207 2.74 -22.77 -13.73
C ARG A 207 2.93 -23.81 -14.84
N SER A 208 3.65 -23.44 -15.86
CA SER A 208 3.91 -24.32 -17.00
C SER A 208 5.26 -25.01 -16.86
N SER A 209 5.36 -26.25 -17.33
CA SER A 209 6.65 -26.91 -17.55
C SER A 209 7.42 -26.30 -18.73
N LYS A 210 6.73 -25.48 -19.53
CA LYS A 210 7.31 -24.70 -20.65
C LYS A 210 7.80 -23.34 -20.16
N SER A 211 8.54 -22.64 -21.01
CA SER A 211 9.18 -21.37 -20.68
C SER A 211 8.21 -20.19 -20.47
N TRP A 212 6.91 -20.34 -20.72
CA TRP A 212 5.92 -19.26 -20.62
C TRP A 212 4.98 -19.43 -19.44
N ASN A 213 4.85 -18.40 -18.62
CA ASN A 213 3.84 -18.30 -17.58
C ASN A 213 2.99 -17.05 -17.80
N PHE A 214 1.69 -17.18 -17.63
CA PHE A 214 0.74 -16.08 -17.76
C PHE A 214 0.17 -15.77 -16.38
N GLY A 215 -0.15 -14.51 -16.14
CA GLY A 215 -0.71 -14.09 -14.88
C GLY A 215 -1.77 -13.01 -15.04
N LEU A 216 -2.60 -12.88 -14.01
CA LEU A 216 -3.60 -11.83 -13.89
C LEU A 216 -3.59 -11.30 -12.47
N GLY A 217 -3.35 -10.02 -12.30
CA GLY A 217 -3.50 -9.29 -11.04
C GLY A 217 -4.81 -8.49 -11.05
N VAL A 218 -5.56 -8.57 -9.95
CA VAL A 218 -6.77 -7.77 -9.73
C VAL A 218 -6.68 -7.13 -8.36
N LYS A 219 -6.92 -5.82 -8.29
CA LYS A 219 -7.07 -5.09 -7.03
C LYS A 219 -8.42 -4.42 -6.99
N TYR A 220 -9.06 -4.46 -5.82
CA TYR A 220 -10.32 -3.80 -5.56
C TYR A 220 -10.31 -3.21 -4.16
N ALA A 221 -10.57 -1.90 -4.03
CA ALA A 221 -10.67 -1.26 -2.73
C ALA A 221 -11.86 -0.30 -2.68
N VAL A 222 -12.51 -0.26 -1.53
CA VAL A 222 -13.63 0.66 -1.22
C VAL A 222 -13.34 1.33 0.10
N ASN A 223 -13.54 2.64 0.16
CA ASN A 223 -13.48 3.39 1.41
C ASN A 223 -14.72 4.24 1.60
N ASP A 224 -15.09 4.41 2.85
CA ASP A 224 -16.14 5.30 3.33
C ASP A 224 -15.58 6.08 4.51
N LEU A 225 -15.52 7.41 4.40
CA LEU A 225 -14.99 8.30 5.41
C LEU A 225 -16.05 9.35 5.74
N ALA A 226 -16.51 9.39 6.99
CA ALA A 226 -17.50 10.33 7.47
C ALA A 226 -16.87 11.30 8.48
N ARG A 227 -17.07 12.60 8.23
CA ARG A 227 -16.77 13.65 9.18
C ARG A 227 -17.95 13.85 10.12
N LEU A 228 -17.70 13.76 11.42
CA LEU A 228 -18.76 13.76 12.47
C LEU A 228 -19.04 15.12 13.09
N LYS A 229 -18.20 16.15 12.84
CA LYS A 229 -18.41 17.53 13.27
C LYS A 229 -18.71 18.42 12.08
N ASP A 230 -19.49 19.47 12.32
CA ASP A 230 -19.87 20.44 11.29
C ASP A 230 -18.65 21.19 10.69
N PRO A 231 -18.67 21.48 9.39
CA PRO A 231 -19.61 20.95 8.41
C PRO A 231 -19.38 19.45 8.19
N ARG A 232 -20.44 18.64 8.25
CA ARG A 232 -20.37 17.18 8.11
C ARG A 232 -20.30 16.81 6.65
N SER A 233 -19.37 15.93 6.31
CA SER A 233 -19.19 15.40 4.96
C SER A 233 -19.08 13.89 4.98
N ARG A 234 -19.32 13.27 3.84
CA ARG A 234 -19.08 11.85 3.62
C ARG A 234 -18.37 11.64 2.31
N ALA A 235 -17.17 11.08 2.36
CA ALA A 235 -16.37 10.70 1.21
C ALA A 235 -16.45 9.19 0.98
N ARG A 236 -16.85 8.80 -0.23
CA ARG A 236 -16.89 7.39 -0.64
C ARG A 236 -15.97 7.20 -1.83
N SER A 237 -15.09 6.21 -1.77
CA SER A 237 -14.18 5.92 -2.87
C SER A 237 -14.23 4.46 -3.30
N LEU A 238 -13.98 4.27 -4.58
CA LEU A 238 -13.84 2.99 -5.25
C LEU A 238 -12.53 3.02 -6.05
N HIS A 239 -11.73 2.00 -5.90
CA HIS A 239 -10.50 1.80 -6.65
C HIS A 239 -10.45 0.37 -7.19
N TYR A 240 -10.20 0.20 -8.47
CA TYR A 240 -9.91 -1.10 -9.04
C TYR A 240 -8.74 -1.03 -10.03
N ARG A 241 -7.99 -2.12 -10.11
CA ARG A 241 -6.89 -2.32 -11.06
C ARG A 241 -6.99 -3.72 -11.66
N LEU A 242 -6.76 -3.80 -12.97
CA LEU A 242 -6.61 -5.03 -13.73
C LEU A 242 -5.22 -5.05 -14.35
N ALA A 243 -4.47 -6.14 -14.15
CA ALA A 243 -3.07 -6.22 -14.52
C ALA A 243 -2.74 -7.60 -15.16
N PRO A 244 -2.97 -7.80 -16.46
CA PRO A 244 -2.45 -8.95 -17.18
C PRO A 244 -0.93 -8.92 -17.21
N ALA A 245 -0.32 -10.11 -17.09
CA ALA A 245 1.11 -10.27 -16.97
C ALA A 245 1.60 -11.55 -17.67
N VAL A 246 2.85 -11.52 -18.08
CA VAL A 246 3.53 -12.67 -18.67
C VAL A 246 4.96 -12.74 -18.19
N VAL A 247 5.50 -13.95 -18.03
CA VAL A 247 6.92 -14.21 -17.82
C VAL A 247 7.37 -15.28 -18.81
N TYR A 248 8.43 -14.96 -19.53
CA TYR A 248 9.18 -15.88 -20.38
C TYR A 248 10.48 -16.26 -19.65
N ALA A 249 10.67 -17.54 -19.36
CA ALA A 249 11.79 -18.07 -18.60
C ALA A 249 12.64 -19.04 -19.44
N PRO A 250 13.47 -18.53 -20.38
CA PRO A 250 14.45 -19.35 -21.11
C PRO A 250 15.58 -19.80 -20.17
N ARG A 251 16.43 -20.72 -20.65
CA ARG A 251 17.54 -21.29 -19.84
C ARG A 251 18.53 -20.22 -19.33
N TRP A 252 18.64 -19.07 -19.99
CA TRP A 252 19.59 -18.02 -19.63
C TRP A 252 19.04 -16.98 -18.65
N GLY A 253 17.73 -16.93 -18.41
CA GLY A 253 17.14 -15.95 -17.48
C GLY A 253 15.63 -15.90 -17.51
N GLN A 254 15.06 -14.78 -17.07
CA GLN A 254 13.62 -14.54 -17.01
C GLN A 254 13.33 -13.13 -17.52
N ILE A 255 12.33 -12.99 -18.36
CA ILE A 255 11.83 -11.70 -18.85
C ILE A 255 10.34 -11.64 -18.54
N GLY A 256 9.91 -10.62 -17.82
CA GLY A 256 8.52 -10.37 -17.49
C GLY A 256 7.98 -9.09 -18.10
N ALA A 257 6.70 -9.09 -18.41
CA ALA A 257 5.97 -7.89 -18.78
C ALA A 257 4.61 -7.87 -18.12
N THR A 258 4.19 -6.69 -17.71
CA THR A 258 2.86 -6.45 -17.12
C THR A 258 2.32 -5.15 -17.68
N LEU A 259 1.05 -5.15 -18.06
CA LEU A 259 0.30 -3.96 -18.36
C LEU A 259 -0.82 -3.83 -17.35
N TRP A 260 -1.25 -2.63 -17.01
CA TRP A 260 -2.41 -2.44 -16.15
C TRP A 260 -3.23 -1.23 -16.56
N TYR A 261 -4.50 -1.34 -16.23
CA TYR A 261 -5.43 -0.24 -16.17
C TYR A 261 -5.96 -0.12 -14.76
N GLU A 262 -6.05 1.12 -14.28
CA GLU A 262 -6.52 1.45 -12.93
C GLU A 262 -7.55 2.57 -13.04
N ARG A 263 -8.63 2.44 -12.29
CA ARG A 263 -9.61 3.50 -12.13
C ARG A 263 -9.87 3.73 -10.65
N ARG A 264 -9.84 4.99 -10.28
CA ARG A 264 -10.19 5.46 -8.95
C ARG A 264 -11.32 6.47 -9.07
N LYS A 265 -12.35 6.31 -8.26
CA LYS A 265 -13.48 7.24 -8.20
C LYS A 265 -13.73 7.56 -6.74
N GLU A 266 -13.77 8.85 -6.41
CA GLU A 266 -14.08 9.32 -5.08
C GLU A 266 -15.15 10.39 -5.16
N LYS A 267 -16.11 10.38 -4.25
CA LYS A 267 -17.21 11.34 -4.20
C LYS A 267 -17.38 11.84 -2.78
N ILE A 268 -17.42 13.17 -2.64
CA ILE A 268 -17.88 13.86 -1.45
C ILE A 268 -19.27 14.42 -1.76
N ASP A 269 -20.26 14.04 -0.97
CA ASP A 269 -21.63 14.52 -1.07
C ASP A 269 -22.23 14.72 0.33
N ASN A 270 -23.44 15.28 0.34
CA ASN A 270 -24.21 15.49 1.57
C ASN A 270 -23.46 16.33 2.62
N VAL A 271 -22.71 17.36 2.18
CA VAL A 271 -22.09 18.27 3.11
C VAL A 271 -23.17 19.10 3.77
N THR A 272 -23.34 18.96 5.08
CA THR A 272 -24.43 19.57 5.86
C THR A 272 -23.92 20.14 7.17
N SER A 273 -24.71 21.01 7.79
CA SER A 273 -24.53 21.45 9.16
C SER A 273 -25.75 21.08 9.98
N VAL A 274 -25.54 20.60 11.21
CA VAL A 274 -26.61 20.38 12.19
C VAL A 274 -26.97 21.68 12.89
N GLN A 275 -25.99 22.56 13.06
CA GLN A 275 -26.18 23.86 13.67
C GLN A 275 -26.73 24.82 12.60
N GLN A 276 -28.05 25.09 12.63
CA GLN A 276 -28.80 25.78 11.57
C GLN A 276 -28.31 27.20 11.35
N ASP A 277 -27.88 27.90 12.38
CA ASP A 277 -27.48 29.32 12.31
C ASP A 277 -25.99 29.53 12.01
N ALA A 278 -25.19 28.47 11.92
CA ALA A 278 -23.76 28.57 11.69
C ALA A 278 -23.45 28.59 10.19
N GLN A 279 -22.78 29.65 9.74
CA GLN A 279 -22.22 29.72 8.40
C GLN A 279 -20.78 29.19 8.42
N TRP A 280 -20.63 27.90 8.20
CA TRP A 280 -19.32 27.28 8.10
C TRP A 280 -18.68 27.53 6.73
N ASN A 281 -17.37 27.73 6.73
CA ASN A 281 -16.60 27.76 5.49
C ASN A 281 -16.36 26.34 4.98
N TYR A 282 -16.49 26.17 3.67
CA TYR A 282 -16.13 24.96 2.97
C TYR A 282 -15.45 25.28 1.65
N TYR A 283 -14.33 24.64 1.37
CA TYR A 283 -13.44 25.02 0.30
C TYR A 283 -13.15 23.85 -0.63
N THR A 284 -12.93 24.16 -1.90
CA THR A 284 -12.22 23.29 -2.86
C THR A 284 -10.77 23.77 -2.91
N LEU A 285 -9.83 22.89 -2.71
CA LEU A 285 -8.39 23.16 -2.70
C LEU A 285 -7.81 22.82 -4.08
N HIS A 286 -7.00 23.72 -4.63
CA HIS A 286 -6.37 23.59 -5.94
C HIS A 286 -4.85 23.35 -5.86
N GLY A 287 -4.26 23.57 -4.71
CA GLY A 287 -2.83 23.37 -4.41
C GLY A 287 -2.22 24.57 -3.67
N LEU A 288 -1.28 24.31 -2.77
CA LEU A 288 -0.68 25.27 -1.86
C LEU A 288 -1.76 26.17 -1.21
N GLU A 289 -1.65 27.49 -1.34
CA GLU A 289 -2.58 28.48 -0.76
C GLU A 289 -3.85 28.73 -1.60
N HIS A 290 -3.96 28.11 -2.78
CA HIS A 290 -5.06 28.35 -3.69
C HIS A 290 -6.28 27.51 -3.34
N LEU A 291 -7.40 28.19 -3.15
CA LEU A 291 -8.69 27.61 -2.83
C LEU A 291 -9.84 28.42 -3.43
N SER A 292 -10.99 27.78 -3.57
CA SER A 292 -12.25 28.40 -3.92
C SER A 292 -13.35 27.96 -2.97
N GLY A 293 -14.37 28.83 -2.78
CA GLY A 293 -15.44 28.58 -1.82
C GLY A 293 -15.40 29.61 -0.67
N GLY A 294 -16.14 29.34 0.40
CA GLY A 294 -16.27 30.23 1.56
C GLY A 294 -17.48 29.88 2.43
N ALA A 295 -18.00 30.86 3.15
CA ALA A 295 -19.15 30.70 4.04
C ALA A 295 -20.38 30.20 3.27
N GLY A 296 -21.04 29.16 3.77
CA GLY A 296 -22.24 28.56 3.18
C GLY A 296 -22.02 27.80 1.88
N SER A 297 -20.78 27.71 1.35
CA SER A 297 -20.48 27.00 0.09
C SER A 297 -20.61 25.48 0.18
N TYR A 298 -20.84 24.94 1.37
CA TYR A 298 -21.14 23.53 1.57
C TYR A 298 -22.58 23.16 1.19
N GLN A 299 -23.51 24.11 1.17
CA GLN A 299 -24.91 23.84 0.85
C GLN A 299 -25.04 23.34 -0.58
N GLY A 300 -25.49 22.08 -0.73
CA GLY A 300 -25.56 21.42 -2.03
C GLY A 300 -24.20 21.06 -2.62
N PHE A 301 -23.11 21.15 -1.84
CA PHE A 301 -21.79 20.76 -2.30
C PHE A 301 -21.77 19.29 -2.69
N MET A 302 -21.34 19.03 -3.92
CA MET A 302 -21.03 17.71 -4.42
C MET A 302 -19.80 17.81 -5.31
N ARG A 303 -18.81 16.97 -5.03
CA ARG A 303 -17.61 16.85 -5.86
C ARG A 303 -17.26 15.38 -6.01
N GLN A 304 -16.92 15.02 -7.24
CA GLN A 304 -16.45 13.70 -7.59
C GLN A 304 -15.09 13.84 -8.27
N TRP A 305 -14.13 13.03 -7.86
CA TRP A 305 -12.85 12.89 -8.54
C TRP A 305 -12.82 11.52 -9.22
N VAL A 306 -12.54 11.53 -10.51
CA VAL A 306 -12.44 10.30 -11.32
C VAL A 306 -11.05 10.27 -11.93
N GLU A 307 -10.25 9.31 -11.50
CA GLU A 307 -8.90 9.08 -12.01
C GLU A 307 -8.89 7.83 -12.89
N HIS A 308 -8.26 7.95 -14.04
CA HIS A 308 -7.91 6.87 -14.94
C HIS A 308 -6.39 6.80 -15.04
N ALA A 309 -5.82 5.64 -14.79
CA ALA A 309 -4.39 5.42 -14.92
C ALA A 309 -4.10 4.18 -15.75
N GLY A 310 -3.06 4.26 -16.55
CA GLY A 310 -2.55 3.14 -17.33
C GLY A 310 -1.03 3.07 -17.21
N GLY A 311 -0.48 1.88 -17.26
CA GLY A 311 0.95 1.71 -17.12
C GLY A 311 1.44 0.35 -17.56
N GLY A 312 2.76 0.20 -17.52
CA GLY A 312 3.45 -1.04 -17.83
C GLY A 312 4.70 -1.22 -16.98
N GLU A 313 5.09 -2.45 -16.81
CA GLU A 313 6.30 -2.86 -16.12
C GLU A 313 7.03 -3.93 -16.94
N ILE A 314 8.33 -3.79 -17.08
CA ILE A 314 9.22 -4.78 -17.67
C ILE A 314 10.18 -5.26 -16.58
N ASN A 315 10.36 -6.56 -16.52
CA ASN A 315 11.23 -7.22 -15.56
C ASN A 315 12.25 -8.07 -16.31
N ILE A 316 13.50 -8.02 -15.87
CA ILE A 316 14.58 -8.89 -16.38
C ILE A 316 15.28 -9.50 -15.17
N GLY A 317 15.32 -10.80 -15.11
CA GLY A 317 15.89 -11.51 -13.97
C GLY A 317 16.73 -12.71 -14.37
N ARG A 318 17.61 -13.11 -13.45
CA ARG A 318 18.36 -14.35 -13.55
C ARG A 318 18.54 -14.97 -12.18
N GLU A 319 18.29 -16.24 -12.09
CA GLU A 319 18.47 -17.01 -10.88
C GLU A 319 19.60 -18.03 -11.07
N PHE A 320 20.49 -18.07 -10.10
CA PHE A 320 21.61 -18.99 -9.96
C PHE A 320 21.40 -19.84 -8.69
N GLN A 321 22.18 -20.88 -8.49
CA GLN A 321 22.05 -21.73 -7.30
C GLN A 321 22.17 -20.96 -5.96
N LYS A 322 23.03 -19.95 -5.91
CA LYS A 322 23.33 -19.17 -4.70
C LYS A 322 23.04 -17.69 -4.80
N ALA A 323 22.54 -17.24 -5.93
CA ALA A 323 22.30 -15.83 -6.18
C ALA A 323 21.11 -15.64 -7.11
N ALA A 324 20.46 -14.50 -7.02
CA ALA A 324 19.52 -14.06 -8.05
C ALA A 324 19.52 -12.54 -8.15
N ILE A 325 19.23 -12.05 -9.32
CA ILE A 325 19.03 -10.64 -9.60
C ILE A 325 17.75 -10.44 -10.39
N LEU A 326 17.02 -9.36 -10.08
CA LEU A 326 15.85 -8.92 -10.80
C LEU A 326 15.89 -7.42 -10.96
N PHE A 327 15.82 -6.97 -12.20
CA PHE A 327 15.71 -5.57 -12.58
C PHE A 327 14.30 -5.29 -13.08
N SER A 328 13.73 -4.16 -12.69
CA SER A 328 12.36 -3.75 -13.04
C SER A 328 12.32 -2.29 -13.44
N VAL A 329 11.65 -2.00 -14.56
CA VAL A 329 11.32 -0.64 -14.98
C VAL A 329 9.80 -0.54 -15.10
N ARG A 330 9.23 0.45 -14.44
CA ARG A 330 7.80 0.71 -14.39
C ARG A 330 7.50 2.14 -14.82
N PHE A 331 6.51 2.28 -15.69
CA PHE A 331 5.97 3.58 -16.10
C PHE A 331 4.46 3.60 -15.93
N GLN A 332 3.92 4.73 -15.47
CA GLN A 332 2.48 4.97 -15.35
C GLN A 332 2.15 6.41 -15.70
N ARG A 333 1.01 6.59 -16.35
CA ARG A 333 0.37 7.89 -16.56
C ARG A 333 -1.03 7.85 -15.98
N SER A 334 -1.43 8.93 -15.32
CA SER A 334 -2.78 9.10 -14.76
C SER A 334 -3.38 10.42 -15.17
N HIS A 335 -4.72 10.45 -15.23
CA HIS A 335 -5.53 11.63 -15.46
C HIS A 335 -6.71 11.60 -14.48
N GLU A 336 -6.85 12.63 -13.66
CA GLU A 336 -7.94 12.81 -12.69
C GLU A 336 -8.76 14.04 -13.06
N GLU A 337 -10.06 13.88 -13.15
CA GLU A 337 -11.02 14.97 -13.33
C GLU A 337 -11.78 15.25 -12.04
N ALA A 338 -11.88 16.51 -11.64
CA ALA A 338 -12.79 16.95 -10.59
C ALA A 338 -14.13 17.37 -11.23
N VAL A 339 -15.20 16.65 -10.88
CA VAL A 339 -16.53 16.86 -11.48
C VAL A 339 -17.54 17.26 -10.39
N GLY A 340 -18.30 18.31 -10.63
CA GLY A 340 -19.39 18.78 -9.79
C GLY A 340 -20.78 18.55 -10.38
N ASN A 341 -21.79 19.21 -9.83
CA ASN A 341 -23.15 19.19 -10.37
C ASN A 341 -23.19 19.84 -11.76
N ASN A 342 -24.18 19.43 -12.58
CA ASN A 342 -24.43 19.98 -13.91
C ASN A 342 -23.21 19.98 -14.84
N ARG A 343 -22.36 18.94 -14.76
CA ARG A 343 -21.11 18.79 -15.54
C ARG A 343 -20.07 19.88 -15.23
N TYR A 344 -20.11 20.47 -14.05
CA TYR A 344 -19.07 21.39 -13.60
C TYR A 344 -17.75 20.67 -13.45
N THR A 345 -16.74 21.01 -14.25
CA THR A 345 -15.40 20.43 -14.24
C THR A 345 -14.36 21.52 -14.01
N PRO A 346 -14.15 21.96 -12.76
CA PRO A 346 -13.30 23.12 -12.47
C PRO A 346 -11.81 22.85 -12.67
N SER A 347 -11.39 21.60 -12.61
CA SER A 347 -9.98 21.27 -12.67
C SER A 347 -9.73 19.81 -13.02
N GLU A 348 -8.56 19.57 -13.58
CA GLU A 348 -8.01 18.27 -13.93
C GLU A 348 -6.58 18.15 -13.42
N PHE A 349 -6.13 16.93 -13.19
CA PHE A 349 -4.75 16.65 -12.80
C PHE A 349 -4.17 15.55 -13.68
N GLU A 350 -3.00 15.78 -14.26
CA GLU A 350 -2.24 14.80 -15.02
C GLU A 350 -0.99 14.39 -14.26
N GLY A 351 -0.78 13.08 -14.08
CA GLY A 351 0.35 12.52 -13.38
C GLY A 351 1.19 11.57 -14.24
N GLN A 352 2.49 11.56 -14.01
CA GLN A 352 3.44 10.64 -14.60
C GLN A 352 4.35 10.08 -13.52
N ASN A 353 4.67 8.79 -13.61
CA ASN A 353 5.53 8.09 -12.68
C ASN A 353 6.46 7.15 -13.44
N LEU A 354 7.76 7.26 -13.18
CA LEU A 354 8.79 6.33 -13.63
C LEU A 354 9.49 5.77 -12.39
N GLN A 355 9.57 4.46 -12.31
CA GLN A 355 10.26 3.75 -11.24
C GLN A 355 11.21 2.73 -11.83
N ILE A 356 12.44 2.74 -11.35
CA ILE A 356 13.48 1.76 -11.69
C ILE A 356 13.85 1.07 -10.39
N SER A 357 13.83 -0.25 -10.39
CA SER A 357 14.15 -1.04 -9.20
C SER A 357 15.08 -2.18 -9.56
N GLU A 358 16.03 -2.44 -8.69
CA GLU A 358 16.96 -3.55 -8.74
C GLU A 358 16.86 -4.34 -7.44
N PHE A 359 16.82 -5.65 -7.56
CA PHE A 359 16.78 -6.59 -6.43
C PHE A 359 17.80 -7.67 -6.65
N TRP A 360 18.64 -7.95 -5.65
CA TRP A 360 19.49 -9.11 -5.70
C TRP A 360 19.53 -9.83 -4.36
N LYS A 361 19.80 -11.11 -4.41
CA LYS A 361 20.07 -11.98 -3.27
C LYS A 361 21.31 -12.80 -3.53
N LEU A 362 22.10 -13.03 -2.49
CA LEU A 362 23.33 -13.82 -2.54
C LEU A 362 23.44 -14.67 -1.27
N ARG A 363 23.72 -15.95 -1.42
CA ARG A 363 23.95 -16.87 -0.30
C ARG A 363 25.43 -17.03 -0.02
N LEU A 364 25.83 -16.75 1.22
CA LEU A 364 27.19 -16.91 1.74
C LEU A 364 27.12 -17.77 3.02
N GLY A 365 27.32 -19.08 2.90
CA GLY A 365 27.17 -20.01 4.02
C GLY A 365 25.74 -19.98 4.59
N ASN A 366 25.63 -19.68 5.87
CA ASN A 366 24.35 -19.54 6.57
C ASN A 366 23.71 -18.14 6.43
N TRP A 367 24.31 -17.27 5.63
CA TRP A 367 23.82 -15.92 5.41
C TRP A 367 23.20 -15.78 4.03
N TRP A 368 22.07 -15.07 3.97
CA TRP A 368 21.55 -14.49 2.75
C TRP A 368 21.74 -12.98 2.81
N LEU A 369 22.44 -12.45 1.83
CA LEU A 369 22.53 -11.03 1.58
C LEU A 369 21.45 -10.66 0.58
N VAL A 370 20.62 -9.68 0.91
CA VAL A 370 19.54 -9.18 0.06
C VAL A 370 19.69 -7.68 -0.04
N ASP A 371 19.66 -7.18 -1.26
CA ASP A 371 19.71 -5.75 -1.51
C ASP A 371 18.63 -5.33 -2.48
N GLN A 372 18.13 -4.13 -2.30
CA GLN A 372 17.10 -3.54 -3.10
C GLN A 372 17.42 -2.07 -3.32
N ASN A 373 17.51 -1.69 -4.58
CA ASN A 373 17.75 -0.32 -5.02
C ASN A 373 16.53 0.16 -5.79
N GLU A 374 16.11 1.39 -5.53
CA GLU A 374 14.95 1.99 -6.18
C GLU A 374 15.19 3.45 -6.50
N VAL A 375 14.86 3.86 -7.70
CA VAL A 375 14.80 5.25 -8.13
C VAL A 375 13.39 5.53 -8.61
N LEU A 376 12.78 6.58 -8.05
CA LEU A 376 11.44 7.03 -8.36
C LEU A 376 11.49 8.47 -8.87
N TRP A 377 10.88 8.70 -10.01
CA TRP A 377 10.61 10.03 -10.52
C TRP A 377 9.12 10.20 -10.78
N GLN A 378 8.54 11.24 -10.21
CA GLN A 378 7.13 11.57 -10.33
C GLN A 378 6.96 13.02 -10.74
N ARG A 379 5.98 13.30 -11.60
CA ARG A 379 5.62 14.66 -12.00
C ARG A 379 4.12 14.74 -12.24
N GLY A 380 3.50 15.85 -11.82
CA GLY A 380 2.09 16.08 -12.08
C GLY A 380 1.79 17.55 -12.29
N TYR A 381 0.71 17.81 -13.03
CA TYR A 381 0.23 19.15 -13.36
C TYR A 381 -1.27 19.22 -13.16
N THR A 382 -1.73 20.37 -12.65
CA THR A 382 -3.16 20.70 -12.60
C THR A 382 -3.51 21.70 -13.70
N ASN A 383 -4.60 21.45 -14.40
CA ASN A 383 -5.26 22.38 -15.28
C ASN A 383 -6.50 22.94 -14.55
N GLU A 384 -6.79 24.21 -14.73
CA GLU A 384 -7.94 24.89 -14.13
C GLU A 384 -8.84 25.44 -15.22
N HIS A 385 -10.16 25.32 -15.04
CA HIS A 385 -11.15 25.73 -16.00
C HIS A 385 -12.07 26.80 -15.40
N THR A 386 -12.18 27.92 -16.08
CA THR A 386 -13.22 28.91 -15.80
C THR A 386 -14.46 28.53 -16.58
N GLN A 387 -15.57 28.29 -15.87
CA GLN A 387 -16.80 27.79 -16.45
C GLN A 387 -17.96 28.72 -16.12
N SER A 388 -18.90 28.85 -17.06
CA SER A 388 -20.16 29.58 -16.89
C SER A 388 -21.35 28.63 -16.95
N LEU A 389 -22.35 28.86 -16.10
CA LEU A 389 -23.59 28.09 -16.15
C LEU A 389 -24.45 28.56 -17.31
N THR A 390 -24.67 27.69 -18.28
CA THR A 390 -25.52 27.94 -19.44
C THR A 390 -26.88 27.25 -19.24
N LEU A 391 -27.94 28.00 -19.54
CA LEU A 391 -29.34 27.53 -19.54
C LEU A 391 -29.81 27.43 -20.98
N THR A 392 -30.18 26.24 -21.42
CA THR A 392 -30.76 26.03 -22.75
C THR A 392 -32.17 25.49 -22.60
N THR A 393 -33.15 26.16 -23.23
CA THR A 393 -34.53 25.68 -23.26
C THR A 393 -34.78 25.06 -24.62
N ASP A 394 -35.14 23.78 -24.63
CA ASP A 394 -35.57 23.11 -25.85
C ASP A 394 -36.89 23.77 -26.37
N PRO A 395 -36.91 24.28 -27.59
CA PRO A 395 -38.10 24.97 -28.12
C PRO A 395 -39.33 24.08 -28.23
N GLN A 396 -39.14 22.77 -28.47
CA GLN A 396 -40.23 21.83 -28.68
C GLN A 396 -40.75 21.23 -27.36
N THR A 397 -39.84 20.75 -26.50
CA THR A 397 -40.23 20.06 -25.26
C THR A 397 -40.35 20.99 -24.07
N LYS A 398 -39.89 22.25 -24.18
CA LYS A 398 -39.81 23.24 -23.09
C LYS A 398 -38.96 22.78 -21.92
N ILE A 399 -38.16 21.73 -22.09
CA ILE A 399 -37.23 21.24 -21.06
C ILE A 399 -36.06 22.20 -20.95
N VAL A 400 -35.79 22.68 -19.74
CA VAL A 400 -34.62 23.53 -19.43
C VAL A 400 -33.44 22.60 -19.05
N SER A 401 -32.44 22.59 -19.90
CA SER A 401 -31.15 21.92 -19.62
C SER A 401 -30.19 22.93 -18.99
N ARG A 402 -29.50 22.49 -17.94
CA ARG A 402 -28.49 23.29 -17.24
C ARG A 402 -27.15 22.57 -17.35
N TYR A 403 -26.13 23.24 -17.86
CA TYR A 403 -24.77 22.70 -17.93
C TYR A 403 -23.76 23.83 -17.83
N TYR A 404 -22.54 23.47 -17.39
CA TYR A 404 -21.43 24.41 -17.37
C TYR A 404 -20.67 24.33 -18.69
N GLU A 405 -20.44 25.51 -19.28
CA GLU A 405 -19.61 25.67 -20.47
C GLU A 405 -18.24 26.23 -20.09
N THR A 406 -17.18 25.63 -20.60
CA THR A 406 -15.81 26.09 -20.33
C THR A 406 -15.49 27.32 -21.17
N LEU A 407 -15.33 28.46 -20.52
CA LEU A 407 -14.95 29.71 -21.14
C LEU A 407 -13.45 29.85 -21.33
N LEU A 408 -12.67 29.36 -20.36
CA LEU A 408 -11.21 29.44 -20.36
C LEU A 408 -10.61 28.20 -19.69
N SER A 409 -9.61 27.63 -20.34
CA SER A 409 -8.81 26.52 -19.80
C SER A 409 -7.38 27.00 -19.58
N LEU A 410 -6.95 26.99 -18.33
CA LEU A 410 -5.61 27.41 -17.92
C LEU A 410 -4.76 26.16 -17.63
N GLN A 411 -3.83 25.91 -18.53
CA GLN A 411 -2.99 24.72 -18.47
C GLN A 411 -1.85 24.88 -17.46
N LYS A 412 -1.50 23.76 -16.78
CA LYS A 412 -0.32 23.63 -15.91
C LYS A 412 -0.22 24.69 -14.81
N ARG A 413 -1.34 25.01 -14.17
CA ARG A 413 -1.39 26.03 -13.11
C ARG A 413 -0.61 25.64 -11.86
N PHE A 414 -0.69 24.39 -11.48
CA PHE A 414 0.05 23.83 -10.36
C PHE A 414 0.92 22.66 -10.86
N GLN A 415 2.12 22.60 -10.35
CA GLN A 415 3.06 21.51 -10.62
C GLN A 415 3.48 20.90 -9.30
N ASN A 416 3.53 19.57 -9.25
CA ASN A 416 4.27 18.85 -8.25
C ASN A 416 5.30 17.92 -8.92
N SER A 417 6.45 17.76 -8.28
CA SER A 417 7.47 16.82 -8.71
C SER A 417 8.11 16.16 -7.49
N ARG A 418 8.50 14.93 -7.66
CA ARG A 418 9.20 14.16 -6.64
C ARG A 418 10.27 13.33 -7.31
N PHE A 419 11.45 13.39 -6.77
CA PHE A 419 12.54 12.46 -7.05
C PHE A 419 12.91 11.77 -5.75
N ALA A 420 13.06 10.44 -5.79
CA ALA A 420 13.50 9.68 -4.63
C ALA A 420 14.44 8.55 -5.07
N ALA A 421 15.48 8.31 -4.31
CA ALA A 421 16.40 7.20 -4.51
C ALA A 421 16.62 6.50 -3.17
N PHE A 422 16.51 5.18 -3.16
CA PHE A 422 16.64 4.36 -1.96
C PHE A 422 17.52 3.16 -2.23
N THR A 423 18.30 2.77 -1.22
CA THR A 423 18.95 1.47 -1.14
C THR A 423 18.61 0.84 0.20
N HIS A 424 18.36 -0.46 0.19
CA HIS A 424 18.01 -1.22 1.37
C HIS A 424 18.73 -2.58 1.35
N PHE A 425 19.64 -2.75 2.28
CA PHE A 425 20.44 -3.95 2.44
C PHE A 425 20.03 -4.73 3.67
N ARG A 426 19.97 -6.06 3.54
CA ARG A 426 19.75 -7.00 4.66
C ARG A 426 20.70 -8.18 4.60
N ALA A 427 21.24 -8.54 5.74
CA ALA A 427 21.92 -9.80 6.00
C ALA A 427 21.01 -10.67 6.87
N LEU A 428 20.58 -11.81 6.34
CA LEU A 428 19.64 -12.75 6.96
C LEU A 428 20.42 -13.99 7.40
N HIS A 429 20.47 -14.28 8.70
CA HIS A 429 21.12 -15.47 9.23
C HIS A 429 20.12 -16.63 9.33
N THR A 430 20.49 -17.81 8.84
CA THR A 430 19.65 -19.02 8.86
C THR A 430 20.30 -20.14 9.69
N THR A 431 19.48 -20.94 10.35
CA THR A 431 19.96 -22.04 11.22
C THR A 431 20.28 -23.33 10.47
N SER A 432 19.95 -23.41 9.18
CA SER A 432 20.14 -24.65 8.42
C SER A 432 21.56 -24.80 7.87
N PRO A 433 22.09 -26.03 7.83
CA PRO A 433 23.42 -26.29 7.30
C PRO A 433 23.57 -25.82 5.84
N TRP A 434 24.79 -25.47 5.49
CA TRP A 434 25.21 -25.04 4.16
C TRP A 434 24.78 -25.98 3.01
N GLU A 435 24.70 -27.30 3.27
CA GLU A 435 24.42 -28.34 2.27
C GLU A 435 22.94 -28.45 1.90
N GLU A 436 22.05 -27.88 2.70
CA GLU A 436 20.62 -27.97 2.47
C GLU A 436 20.16 -26.89 1.47
N THR A 437 19.97 -27.29 0.22
CA THR A 437 19.54 -26.40 -0.87
C THR A 437 18.05 -26.04 -0.80
N SER A 438 17.25 -26.83 -0.05
CA SER A 438 15.81 -26.62 0.06
C SER A 438 15.48 -25.49 1.04
N LEU A 439 14.86 -24.43 0.57
CA LEU A 439 14.34 -23.34 1.42
C LEU A 439 13.28 -23.79 2.43
N THR A 440 12.67 -24.95 2.22
CA THR A 440 11.64 -25.51 3.12
C THR A 440 12.16 -25.85 4.51
N HIS A 441 13.45 -26.15 4.62
CA HIS A 441 14.10 -26.50 5.86
C HIS A 441 14.91 -25.35 6.49
N GLN A 442 15.08 -24.26 5.74
CA GLN A 442 15.79 -23.09 6.25
C GLN A 442 14.89 -22.27 7.17
N ARG A 443 15.43 -21.86 8.29
CA ARG A 443 14.74 -21.01 9.27
C ARG A 443 15.56 -19.77 9.56
N LEU A 444 14.93 -18.62 9.54
CA LEU A 444 15.57 -17.37 9.92
C LEU A 444 15.82 -17.34 11.43
N ASP A 445 17.07 -17.18 11.83
CA ASP A 445 17.48 -17.00 13.22
C ASP A 445 17.56 -15.50 13.59
N GLY A 446 18.02 -14.69 12.66
CA GLY A 446 18.12 -13.25 12.84
C GLY A 446 18.41 -12.52 11.54
N PHE A 447 18.30 -11.20 11.59
CA PHE A 447 18.70 -10.34 10.49
C PHE A 447 19.24 -9.01 11.01
N TYR A 448 20.08 -8.39 10.18
CA TYR A 448 20.54 -7.01 10.32
C TYR A 448 20.37 -6.34 8.98
N GLY A 449 20.03 -5.05 9.01
CA GLY A 449 19.85 -4.30 7.78
C GLY A 449 20.10 -2.81 7.98
N TRP A 450 20.30 -2.15 6.87
CA TRP A 450 20.36 -0.70 6.80
C TRP A 450 19.69 -0.21 5.53
N SER A 451 19.19 1.00 5.56
CA SER A 451 18.74 1.69 4.35
C SER A 451 19.23 3.13 4.32
N LEU A 452 19.47 3.59 3.10
CA LEU A 452 19.80 4.97 2.80
C LEU A 452 18.82 5.47 1.75
N GLY A 453 18.24 6.64 1.98
CA GLY A 453 17.30 7.27 1.07
C GLY A 453 17.57 8.75 0.88
N TYR A 454 17.36 9.22 -0.33
CA TYR A 454 17.30 10.64 -0.67
C TYR A 454 15.96 10.94 -1.29
N GLU A 455 15.34 12.04 -0.89
CA GLU A 455 14.08 12.51 -1.44
C GLU A 455 14.14 14.01 -1.70
N ASN A 456 13.70 14.41 -2.88
CA ASN A 456 13.41 15.79 -3.24
C ASN A 456 11.96 15.90 -3.66
N PHE A 457 11.20 16.77 -3.00
CA PHE A 457 9.79 17.05 -3.29
C PHE A 457 9.61 18.53 -3.54
N GLU A 458 8.96 18.88 -4.64
CA GLU A 458 8.73 20.25 -5.05
C GLU A 458 7.27 20.46 -5.49
N GLN A 459 6.69 21.55 -5.03
CA GLN A 459 5.37 22.04 -5.42
C GLN A 459 5.49 23.49 -5.86
N ARG A 460 4.86 23.83 -6.97
CA ARG A 460 4.83 25.21 -7.50
C ARG A 460 3.45 25.54 -8.01
N TYR A 461 2.95 26.70 -7.66
CA TYR A 461 1.78 27.30 -8.30
C TYR A 461 2.26 28.39 -9.25
N LEU A 462 2.15 28.15 -10.54
CA LEU A 462 2.88 28.91 -11.56
C LEU A 462 2.33 30.33 -11.77
N LEU A 463 1.09 30.61 -11.37
CA LEU A 463 0.50 31.93 -11.53
C LEU A 463 0.95 32.91 -10.45
N SER A 464 0.91 32.50 -9.19
CA SER A 464 1.21 33.35 -8.03
C SER A 464 2.68 33.24 -7.57
N ALA A 465 3.49 32.43 -8.24
CA ALA A 465 4.87 32.10 -7.86
C ALA A 465 5.01 31.45 -6.48
N SER A 466 3.92 30.95 -5.89
CA SER A 466 3.96 30.21 -4.63
C SER A 466 4.68 28.87 -4.83
N SER A 467 5.57 28.51 -3.91
CA SER A 467 6.38 27.31 -4.02
C SER A 467 6.71 26.70 -2.67
N ARG A 468 6.89 25.40 -2.67
CA ARG A 468 7.42 24.61 -1.55
C ARG A 468 8.45 23.61 -2.09
N GLU A 469 9.60 23.55 -1.46
CA GLU A 469 10.64 22.58 -1.77
C GLU A 469 11.12 21.93 -0.48
N THR A 470 11.30 20.61 -0.51
CA THR A 470 11.81 19.83 0.61
C THR A 470 12.79 18.78 0.10
N GLN A 471 14.01 18.77 0.63
CA GLN A 471 15.03 17.75 0.37
C GLN A 471 15.38 17.06 1.69
N ARG A 472 15.40 15.74 1.68
CA ARG A 472 15.67 14.94 2.88
C ARG A 472 16.62 13.77 2.57
N LEU A 473 17.47 13.48 3.54
CA LEU A 473 18.29 12.27 3.60
C LEU A 473 17.70 11.38 4.69
N LEU A 474 17.50 10.11 4.40
CA LEU A 474 16.96 9.11 5.32
C LEU A 474 17.99 8.04 5.57
N ILE A 475 18.19 7.68 6.84
CA ILE A 475 19.06 6.58 7.25
C ILE A 475 18.25 5.69 8.20
N THR A 476 18.25 4.39 7.96
CA THR A 476 17.60 3.41 8.84
C THR A 476 18.56 2.28 9.16
N LEU A 477 18.56 1.87 10.41
CA LEU A 477 19.20 0.64 10.89
C LEU A 477 18.12 -0.25 11.46
N GLU A 478 18.16 -1.53 11.12
CA GLU A 478 17.20 -2.49 11.61
C GLU A 478 17.87 -3.80 12.01
N GLY A 479 17.21 -4.54 12.91
CA GLY A 479 17.65 -5.86 13.28
C GLY A 479 16.54 -6.65 13.95
N GLY A 480 16.63 -7.97 13.86
CA GLY A 480 15.68 -8.86 14.52
C GLY A 480 16.30 -10.20 14.81
N LYS A 481 15.80 -10.85 15.85
CA LYS A 481 16.32 -12.14 16.30
C LYS A 481 15.21 -13.02 16.90
N LEU A 482 15.35 -14.33 16.65
CA LEU A 482 14.60 -15.37 17.35
C LEU A 482 15.30 -15.63 18.70
N LEU A 483 14.67 -15.20 19.81
CA LEU A 483 15.29 -15.29 21.15
C LEU A 483 15.21 -16.70 21.73
N THR A 484 14.02 -17.29 21.71
CA THR A 484 13.73 -18.64 22.23
C THR A 484 12.62 -19.26 21.40
N LYS A 485 12.21 -20.49 21.73
CA LYS A 485 11.11 -21.18 21.03
C LYS A 485 9.85 -20.30 20.94
N GLY A 486 9.61 -19.74 19.75
CA GLY A 486 8.42 -18.96 19.45
C GLY A 486 8.51 -17.44 19.64
N TRP A 487 9.55 -16.91 20.33
CA TRP A 487 9.73 -15.47 20.50
C TRP A 487 10.56 -14.86 19.39
N TRP A 488 9.99 -13.87 18.70
CA TRP A 488 10.67 -13.06 17.70
C TRP A 488 10.67 -11.60 18.15
N THR A 489 11.83 -10.96 18.13
CA THR A 489 11.95 -9.53 18.43
C THR A 489 12.61 -8.81 17.26
N SER A 490 12.24 -7.55 17.03
CA SER A 490 12.90 -6.68 16.07
C SER A 490 12.92 -5.25 16.55
N ALA A 491 13.99 -4.54 16.19
CA ALA A 491 14.17 -3.12 16.45
C ALA A 491 14.52 -2.40 15.15
N GLU A 492 14.10 -1.17 15.03
CA GLU A 492 14.41 -0.26 13.94
C GLU A 492 14.70 1.14 14.52
N VAL A 493 15.76 1.75 14.05
CA VAL A 493 16.09 3.16 14.35
C VAL A 493 16.29 3.87 13.04
N SER A 494 15.64 5.00 12.85
CA SER A 494 15.79 5.80 11.64
C SER A 494 15.96 7.28 11.96
N ALA A 495 16.65 7.96 11.08
CA ALA A 495 16.81 9.40 11.10
C ALA A 495 16.51 9.99 9.73
N SER A 496 15.80 11.10 9.72
CA SER A 496 15.50 11.89 8.53
C SER A 496 16.09 13.28 8.70
N PHE A 497 17.07 13.61 7.87
CA PHE A 497 17.77 14.89 7.91
C PHE A 497 17.18 15.83 6.87
N ALA A 498 16.68 16.98 7.27
CA ALA A 498 16.30 18.05 6.37
C ALA A 498 17.56 18.69 5.79
N LEU A 499 17.74 18.58 4.47
CA LEU A 499 18.88 19.19 3.75
C LEU A 499 18.51 20.57 3.24
N ARG A 500 17.31 20.68 2.67
CA ARG A 500 16.75 21.93 2.17
C ARG A 500 15.25 21.96 2.43
N HIS A 501 14.75 23.12 2.80
CA HIS A 501 13.33 23.38 2.99
C HIS A 501 13.05 24.84 2.67
N GLN A 502 12.14 25.09 1.77
CA GLN A 502 11.76 26.42 1.36
C GLN A 502 10.25 26.46 1.19
N LEU A 503 9.63 27.51 1.69
CA LEU A 503 8.23 27.84 1.46
C LEU A 503 8.13 29.29 1.09
N HIS A 504 7.51 29.56 -0.04
CA HIS A 504 7.15 30.90 -0.49
C HIS A 504 5.66 30.91 -0.79
N LEU A 505 4.92 31.74 -0.07
CA LEU A 505 3.49 31.94 -0.27
C LEU A 505 3.26 33.37 -0.78
N ALA A 506 2.70 33.51 -1.97
CA ALA A 506 2.41 34.80 -2.56
C ALA A 506 1.19 35.47 -1.90
N HIS A 507 0.30 34.67 -1.29
CA HIS A 507 -0.89 35.12 -0.58
C HIS A 507 -0.88 34.67 0.89
N PRO A 508 -0.07 35.27 1.75
CA PRO A 508 0.09 34.86 3.15
C PRO A 508 -1.19 35.03 3.98
N THR A 509 -2.18 35.77 3.46
CA THR A 509 -3.51 35.94 4.08
C THR A 509 -4.49 34.82 3.71
N SER A 510 -4.09 33.86 2.89
CA SER A 510 -4.91 32.67 2.58
C SER A 510 -5.22 31.87 3.85
N PRO A 511 -6.46 31.37 4.02
CA PRO A 511 -6.81 30.49 5.13
C PRO A 511 -5.94 29.23 5.22
N LEU A 512 -5.26 28.81 4.13
CA LEU A 512 -4.34 27.68 4.09
C LEU A 512 -2.91 28.02 4.53
N SER A 513 -2.53 29.29 4.63
CA SER A 513 -1.17 29.68 4.98
C SER A 513 -0.70 29.10 6.32
N PRO A 514 -1.49 29.13 7.41
CA PRO A 514 -1.08 28.50 8.68
C PRO A 514 -0.82 26.99 8.57
N LEU A 515 -1.55 26.29 7.69
CA LEU A 515 -1.33 24.86 7.44
C LEU A 515 0.03 24.63 6.79
N TRP A 516 0.38 25.43 5.78
CA TRP A 516 1.65 25.28 5.06
C TRP A 516 2.85 25.73 5.89
N GLU A 517 2.69 26.75 6.73
CA GLU A 517 3.69 27.15 7.72
C GLU A 517 3.93 26.05 8.77
N ALA A 518 2.86 25.42 9.27
CA ALA A 518 3.00 24.26 10.16
C ALA A 518 3.70 23.07 9.47
N GLN A 519 3.39 22.82 8.19
CA GLN A 519 4.08 21.80 7.41
C GLN A 519 5.57 22.16 7.22
N GLN A 520 5.88 23.41 6.90
CA GLN A 520 7.24 23.90 6.78
C GLN A 520 8.04 23.73 8.06
N ASN A 521 7.43 24.01 9.21
CA ASN A 521 8.07 23.79 10.51
C ASN A 521 8.46 22.34 10.75
N ILE A 522 7.66 21.39 10.26
CA ILE A 522 7.97 19.95 10.32
C ILE A 522 9.06 19.59 9.30
N ASP A 523 8.95 20.10 8.06
CA ASP A 523 9.89 19.81 6.97
C ASP A 523 11.31 20.31 7.27
N ALA A 524 11.40 21.41 8.02
CA ALA A 524 12.66 22.02 8.44
C ALA A 524 13.42 21.20 9.51
N ARG A 525 12.81 20.21 10.11
CA ARG A 525 13.38 19.50 11.27
C ARG A 525 14.06 18.19 10.87
N HIS A 526 15.13 17.88 11.59
CA HIS A 526 15.68 16.54 11.62
C HIS A 526 14.81 15.69 12.53
N ILE A 527 14.40 14.53 12.07
CA ILE A 527 13.46 13.66 12.78
C ILE A 527 14.14 12.32 13.05
N GLY A 528 14.18 11.93 14.32
CA GLY A 528 14.57 10.60 14.76
C GLY A 528 13.38 9.73 15.08
N ARG A 529 13.49 8.43 14.84
CA ARG A 529 12.44 7.44 15.13
C ARG A 529 13.05 6.16 15.64
N ALA A 530 12.39 5.52 16.60
CA ALA A 530 12.72 4.19 17.08
C ALA A 530 11.43 3.35 17.13
N ALA A 531 11.51 2.10 16.68
CA ALA A 531 10.43 1.14 16.75
C ALA A 531 10.92 -0.19 17.32
N LEU A 532 10.12 -0.78 18.20
CA LEU A 532 10.36 -2.09 18.78
C LEU A 532 9.15 -2.99 18.53
N SER A 533 9.40 -4.24 18.15
CA SER A 533 8.35 -5.22 17.96
C SER A 533 8.72 -6.53 18.63
N ALA A 534 7.76 -7.12 19.33
CA ALA A 534 7.85 -8.46 19.89
C ALA A 534 6.68 -9.29 19.40
N ARG A 535 6.96 -10.51 18.98
CA ARG A 535 5.97 -11.48 18.53
C ARG A 535 6.21 -12.81 19.21
N TYR A 536 5.15 -13.47 19.62
CA TYR A 536 5.18 -14.85 20.14
C TYR A 536 4.25 -15.73 19.32
N ASP A 537 4.79 -16.86 18.84
CA ASP A 537 4.06 -17.88 18.09
C ASP A 537 3.72 -19.06 18.99
N PHE A 538 2.43 -19.28 19.21
CA PHE A 538 1.89 -20.40 20.02
C PHE A 538 1.65 -21.61 19.11
N PRO A 539 2.30 -22.76 19.34
CA PRO A 539 1.95 -23.98 18.63
C PRO A 539 0.55 -24.42 19.05
N TRP A 540 -0.33 -24.60 18.09
CA TRP A 540 -1.69 -25.08 18.34
C TRP A 540 -2.02 -26.20 17.33
N GLN A 541 -2.51 -27.32 17.82
CA GLN A 541 -2.96 -28.41 16.98
C GLN A 541 -4.49 -28.41 16.91
N VAL A 542 -5.05 -28.23 15.73
CA VAL A 542 -6.48 -28.34 15.47
C VAL A 542 -6.70 -29.56 14.59
N ARG A 543 -7.24 -30.62 15.17
CA ARG A 543 -7.43 -31.93 14.52
C ARG A 543 -6.13 -32.45 13.94
N GLN A 544 -5.81 -32.70 12.82
CA GLN A 544 -4.55 -33.16 12.25
C GLN A 544 -3.71 -32.06 11.59
N GLN A 545 -4.16 -30.81 11.66
CA GLN A 545 -3.46 -29.65 11.08
C GLN A 545 -2.70 -28.91 12.17
N SER A 546 -1.42 -28.65 11.92
CA SER A 546 -0.60 -27.78 12.77
C SER A 546 -0.88 -26.34 12.39
N VAL A 547 -1.55 -25.62 13.27
CA VAL A 547 -1.85 -24.20 13.16
C VAL A 547 -1.05 -23.46 14.22
N ARG A 548 -0.54 -22.29 13.93
CA ARG A 548 0.11 -21.43 14.94
C ARG A 548 -0.69 -20.17 15.16
N LEU A 549 -1.09 -19.96 16.39
CA LEU A 549 -1.56 -18.64 16.84
C LEU A 549 -0.35 -17.76 17.09
N PHE A 550 -0.51 -16.46 16.89
CA PHE A 550 0.53 -15.52 17.30
C PHE A 550 -0.08 -14.28 17.94
N ALA A 551 0.70 -13.69 18.83
CA ALA A 551 0.47 -12.36 19.37
C ALA A 551 1.68 -11.48 19.07
N ARG A 552 1.45 -10.23 18.65
CA ARG A 552 2.50 -9.26 18.38
C ARG A 552 2.15 -7.92 18.99
N VAL A 553 3.15 -7.28 19.59
CA VAL A 553 3.10 -5.90 20.05
C VAL A 553 4.17 -5.10 19.33
N THR A 554 3.84 -3.91 18.87
CA THR A 554 4.79 -2.96 18.30
C THR A 554 4.60 -1.62 18.97
N GLY A 555 5.68 -1.05 19.48
CA GLY A 555 5.75 0.31 20.00
C GLY A 555 6.68 1.16 19.13
N GLU A 556 6.33 2.42 18.93
CA GLU A 556 7.10 3.35 18.13
C GLU A 556 7.09 4.73 18.77
N TYR A 557 8.25 5.38 18.72
CA TYR A 557 8.45 6.76 19.14
C TYR A 557 9.19 7.52 18.06
N ALA A 558 8.78 8.75 17.82
CA ALA A 558 9.45 9.66 16.91
C ALA A 558 9.54 11.06 17.52
N THR A 559 10.60 11.77 17.22
CA THR A 559 10.82 13.14 17.73
C THR A 559 11.56 14.00 16.71
N ALA A 560 11.22 15.27 16.67
CA ALA A 560 12.00 16.26 15.93
C ALA A 560 13.06 16.84 16.86
N PHE A 561 14.31 16.72 16.46
CA PHE A 561 15.44 17.15 17.30
C PHE A 561 15.39 18.65 17.63
N GLY A 562 15.67 18.96 18.90
CA GLY A 562 15.67 20.33 19.40
C GLY A 562 14.28 20.97 19.56
N THR A 563 13.21 20.17 19.58
CA THR A 563 11.84 20.67 19.72
C THR A 563 11.02 19.79 20.66
N SER A 564 9.82 20.24 21.03
CA SER A 564 8.82 19.43 21.75
C SER A 564 7.93 18.58 20.83
N LEU A 565 8.18 18.59 19.52
CA LEU A 565 7.38 17.82 18.56
C LEU A 565 7.77 16.34 18.63
N HIS A 566 6.77 15.51 18.88
CA HIS A 566 6.95 14.05 18.99
C HIS A 566 5.71 13.29 18.52
N GLY A 567 5.87 11.99 18.34
CA GLY A 567 4.78 11.08 18.04
C GLY A 567 5.02 9.72 18.69
N THR A 568 3.95 9.10 19.12
CA THR A 568 3.95 7.76 19.69
C THR A 568 2.91 6.89 19.01
N SER A 569 3.24 5.62 18.80
CA SER A 569 2.29 4.63 18.32
C SER A 569 2.46 3.32 19.08
N VAL A 570 1.34 2.68 19.36
CA VAL A 570 1.33 1.32 19.89
C VAL A 570 0.31 0.52 19.09
N SER A 571 0.71 -0.67 18.67
CA SER A 571 -0.18 -1.61 18.02
C SER A 571 -0.07 -3.00 18.61
N PHE A 572 -1.20 -3.70 18.59
CA PHE A 572 -1.34 -5.08 19.03
C PHE A 572 -1.99 -5.89 17.92
N THR A 573 -1.47 -7.09 17.65
CA THR A 573 -2.00 -8.00 16.62
C THR A 573 -2.16 -9.39 17.22
N LEU A 574 -3.30 -10.00 17.01
CA LEU A 574 -3.55 -11.43 17.21
C LEU A 574 -3.83 -12.08 15.87
N GLY A 575 -3.25 -13.23 15.60
CA GLY A 575 -3.44 -13.87 14.31
C GLY A 575 -3.15 -15.37 14.31
N LEU A 576 -3.32 -15.92 13.14
CA LEU A 576 -3.24 -17.33 12.83
C LEU A 576 -2.32 -17.52 11.62
N LEU A 577 -1.38 -18.46 11.73
CA LEU A 577 -0.59 -19.00 10.62
C LEU A 577 -1.11 -20.40 10.29
N HIS A 578 -1.40 -20.67 9.02
CA HIS A 578 -1.92 -21.96 8.53
C HIS A 578 -1.31 -22.39 7.21
#